data_faa8cfc3c679615843faf80fdaf3e7cb
#
_entry.id   faa8cfc3c679615843faf80fdaf3e7cb
#
_cell.length_a   1.000
_cell.length_b   1.000
_cell.length_c   1.000
_cell.angle_alpha   90.00
_cell.angle_beta   90.00
_cell.angle_gamma   90.00
#
_symmetry.space_group_name_H-M   'P 1'
#
loop_
_entity.id
_entity.type
_entity.pdbx_description
1 polymer ?
#
loop_
_entity_poly.entity_id
_entity_poly.type
_entity_poly.pdbx_seq_one_letter_code
_entity_poly.pdbx_strand_id
1 'polypeptide(L)'
;GLTHHAKVLAAAHTAIDDYGSSCSGSRFLNGTLELHLELERRLARFLGREAALCFSTGFQTNLGVIACLGGKDDVIFTDRENHASIMDGCRLSYADVKRFKHNDLADLEQHLKAAVAEGYRGKLIVVDGVYSMMGDLADLPGICALGQRYGARVLVDEAHAVGVLGKHGRGTAEHMGVEAQVDLIVGTFSKSFASLGGFVAGDEEVIHFIKHHA
;
A
#
# COMPACT_ATOMS: atom_id res chain seq x y z
N GLY A 1 -10.10 9.27 20.06
CA GLY A 1 -9.94 8.38 18.93
C GLY A 1 -11.10 7.39 18.78
N LEU A 2 -11.08 6.59 17.75
CA LEU A 2 -12.16 5.63 17.45
C LEU A 2 -12.15 4.38 18.32
N THR A 3 -11.09 4.10 19.06
CA THR A 3 -10.92 2.88 19.88
C THR A 3 -12.04 2.64 20.90
N HIS A 4 -12.64 3.70 21.43
CA HIS A 4 -13.77 3.63 22.37
C HIS A 4 -15.06 4.20 21.79
N HIS A 5 -15.13 4.38 20.47
CA HIS A 5 -16.33 4.92 19.83
C HIS A 5 -17.47 3.89 19.88
N ALA A 6 -18.62 4.27 20.44
CA ALA A 6 -19.73 3.36 20.71
C ALA A 6 -20.20 2.57 19.47
N LYS A 7 -20.28 3.22 18.30
CA LYS A 7 -20.67 2.54 17.04
C LYS A 7 -19.64 1.48 16.59
N VAL A 8 -18.33 1.74 16.84
CA VAL A 8 -17.27 0.78 16.48
C VAL A 8 -17.34 -0.44 17.38
N LEU A 9 -17.48 -0.22 18.70
CA LEU A 9 -17.64 -1.30 19.67
C LEU A 9 -18.90 -2.14 19.39
N ALA A 10 -20.04 -1.49 19.16
CA ALA A 10 -21.29 -2.19 18.85
C ALA A 10 -21.16 -3.05 17.59
N ALA A 11 -20.55 -2.50 16.51
CA ALA A 11 -20.33 -3.25 15.27
C ALA A 11 -19.40 -4.47 15.48
N ALA A 12 -18.37 -4.33 16.31
CA ALA A 12 -17.48 -5.45 16.64
C ALA A 12 -18.20 -6.56 17.41
N HIS A 13 -19.04 -6.21 18.40
CA HIS A 13 -19.88 -7.20 19.11
C HIS A 13 -20.83 -7.91 18.17
N THR A 14 -21.57 -7.17 17.32
CA THR A 14 -22.49 -7.75 16.34
C THR A 14 -21.74 -8.70 15.39
N ALA A 15 -20.54 -8.32 14.92
CA ALA A 15 -19.76 -9.18 14.02
C ALA A 15 -19.32 -10.49 14.71
N ILE A 16 -19.01 -10.47 16.00
CA ILE A 16 -18.71 -11.69 16.78
C ILE A 16 -19.95 -12.57 16.90
N ASP A 17 -21.09 -11.98 17.19
CA ASP A 17 -22.35 -12.71 17.32
C ASP A 17 -22.79 -13.37 16.00
N ASP A 18 -22.62 -12.64 14.88
CA ASP A 18 -23.07 -13.09 13.56
C ASP A 18 -22.08 -14.06 12.88
N TYR A 19 -20.77 -13.85 13.04
CA TYR A 19 -19.71 -14.55 12.29
C TYR A 19 -18.79 -15.40 13.15
N GLY A 20 -18.86 -15.28 14.48
CA GLY A 20 -17.92 -15.94 15.38
C GLY A 20 -16.55 -15.26 15.45
N SER A 21 -15.61 -15.90 16.15
CA SER A 21 -14.28 -15.35 16.41
C SER A 21 -13.25 -15.59 15.29
N SER A 22 -13.52 -16.50 14.35
CA SER A 22 -12.57 -16.90 13.30
C SER A 22 -13.27 -17.60 12.14
N CYS A 23 -12.66 -17.53 10.96
CA CYS A 23 -13.09 -18.27 9.77
C CYS A 23 -12.55 -19.71 9.71
N SER A 24 -11.62 -20.08 10.58
CA SER A 24 -10.97 -21.41 10.62
C SER A 24 -10.36 -21.88 9.29
N GLY A 25 -10.00 -20.97 8.38
CA GLY A 25 -9.40 -21.31 7.09
C GLY A 25 -8.89 -20.12 6.32
N SER A 26 -8.14 -20.39 5.25
CA SER A 26 -7.60 -19.38 4.36
C SER A 26 -8.69 -18.72 3.51
N ARG A 27 -8.37 -17.51 3.00
CA ARG A 27 -9.27 -16.74 2.13
C ARG A 27 -9.72 -17.49 0.88
N PHE A 28 -8.91 -18.42 0.36
CA PHE A 28 -9.24 -19.24 -0.82
C PHE A 28 -10.13 -20.44 -0.55
N LEU A 29 -10.16 -20.94 0.68
CA LEU A 29 -10.95 -22.09 1.06
C LEU A 29 -12.30 -21.65 1.66
N ASN A 30 -12.32 -21.46 2.97
CA ASN A 30 -13.52 -21.12 3.72
C ASN A 30 -13.38 -19.86 4.60
N GLY A 31 -12.27 -19.13 4.45
CA GLY A 31 -11.98 -17.94 5.25
C GLY A 31 -12.38 -16.61 4.59
N THR A 32 -13.20 -16.62 3.53
CA THR A 32 -13.78 -15.41 2.95
C THR A 32 -15.24 -15.29 3.33
N LEU A 33 -15.54 -14.32 4.18
CA LEU A 33 -16.90 -13.94 4.56
C LEU A 33 -17.39 -12.81 3.66
N GLU A 34 -18.72 -12.63 3.60
CA GLU A 34 -19.36 -11.49 2.94
C GLU A 34 -18.83 -10.15 3.53
N LEU A 35 -18.53 -10.14 4.82
CA LEU A 35 -17.94 -9.00 5.52
C LEU A 35 -16.58 -8.57 4.92
N HIS A 36 -15.74 -9.52 4.52
CA HIS A 36 -14.46 -9.21 3.85
C HIS A 36 -14.72 -8.56 2.48
N LEU A 37 -15.61 -9.15 1.69
CA LEU A 37 -15.92 -8.65 0.35
C LEU A 37 -16.55 -7.25 0.38
N GLU A 38 -17.42 -7.01 1.37
CA GLU A 38 -18.03 -5.69 1.55
C GLU A 38 -16.98 -4.64 1.98
N LEU A 39 -16.07 -5.00 2.90
CA LEU A 39 -14.98 -4.11 3.30
C LEU A 39 -14.08 -3.76 2.12
N GLU A 40 -13.67 -4.74 1.31
CA GLU A 40 -12.84 -4.55 0.13
C GLU A 40 -13.54 -3.64 -0.91
N ARG A 41 -14.84 -3.85 -1.18
CA ARG A 41 -15.64 -2.98 -2.04
C ARG A 41 -15.73 -1.53 -1.52
N ARG A 42 -15.93 -1.36 -0.19
CA ARG A 42 -15.98 -0.02 0.43
C ARG A 42 -14.64 0.68 0.38
N LEU A 43 -13.54 -0.03 0.62
CA LEU A 43 -12.17 0.51 0.52
C LEU A 43 -11.86 0.97 -0.89
N ALA A 44 -12.11 0.13 -1.90
CA ALA A 44 -11.92 0.49 -3.29
C ALA A 44 -12.69 1.77 -3.66
N ARG A 45 -13.98 1.83 -3.31
CA ARG A 45 -14.81 3.02 -3.53
C ARG A 45 -14.29 4.25 -2.79
N PHE A 46 -13.91 4.10 -1.51
CA PHE A 46 -13.41 5.21 -0.69
C PHE A 46 -12.13 5.79 -1.28
N LEU A 47 -11.21 4.94 -1.74
CA LEU A 47 -9.92 5.35 -2.31
C LEU A 47 -10.01 5.69 -3.80
N GLY A 48 -11.18 5.56 -4.43
CA GLY A 48 -11.36 5.83 -5.86
C GLY A 48 -10.59 4.84 -6.74
N ARG A 49 -10.50 3.55 -6.32
CA ARG A 49 -9.81 2.48 -7.03
C ARG A 49 -10.80 1.42 -7.51
N GLU A 50 -10.36 0.59 -8.47
CA GLU A 50 -11.20 -0.47 -9.03
C GLU A 50 -11.41 -1.61 -8.03
N ALA A 51 -10.35 -2.01 -7.33
CA ALA A 51 -10.38 -3.10 -6.37
C ALA A 51 -9.52 -2.83 -5.13
N ALA A 52 -9.77 -3.58 -4.06
CA ALA A 52 -8.96 -3.62 -2.86
C ALA A 52 -8.89 -5.06 -2.31
N LEU A 53 -7.85 -5.35 -1.56
CA LEU A 53 -7.63 -6.62 -0.88
C LEU A 53 -7.20 -6.37 0.56
N CYS A 54 -7.83 -7.08 1.52
CA CYS A 54 -7.51 -6.99 2.94
C CYS A 54 -6.48 -8.03 3.36
N PHE A 55 -5.60 -7.62 4.28
CA PHE A 55 -4.57 -8.43 4.93
C PHE A 55 -4.74 -8.39 6.45
N SER A 56 -4.11 -9.34 7.15
CA SER A 56 -4.19 -9.44 8.61
C SER A 56 -3.51 -8.27 9.34
N THR A 57 -2.47 -7.69 8.75
CA THR A 57 -1.77 -6.49 9.28
C THR A 57 -1.24 -5.62 8.14
N GLY A 58 -1.00 -4.32 8.41
CA GLY A 58 -0.29 -3.45 7.46
C GLY A 58 1.14 -3.92 7.17
N PHE A 59 1.81 -4.51 8.15
CA PHE A 59 3.14 -5.09 7.96
C PHE A 59 3.12 -6.22 6.92
N GLN A 60 2.20 -7.19 7.08
CA GLN A 60 2.03 -8.28 6.12
C GLN A 60 1.56 -7.80 4.74
N THR A 61 0.81 -6.71 4.69
CA THR A 61 0.43 -6.10 3.40
C THR A 61 1.66 -5.71 2.60
N ASN A 62 2.58 -4.94 3.20
CA ASN A 62 3.83 -4.56 2.53
C ASN A 62 4.68 -5.77 2.14
N LEU A 63 4.82 -6.76 3.05
CA LEU A 63 5.56 -7.98 2.73
C LEU A 63 5.00 -8.70 1.51
N GLY A 64 3.70 -9.00 1.54
CA GLY A 64 3.05 -9.77 0.48
C GLY A 64 3.04 -9.02 -0.85
N VAL A 65 2.59 -7.75 -0.83
CA VAL A 65 2.44 -6.94 -2.04
C VAL A 65 3.80 -6.70 -2.72
N ILE A 66 4.80 -6.25 -1.98
CA ILE A 66 6.10 -5.90 -2.57
C ILE A 66 6.84 -7.16 -3.04
N ALA A 67 6.81 -8.21 -2.22
CA ALA A 67 7.49 -9.47 -2.57
C ALA A 67 6.93 -10.11 -3.84
N CYS A 68 5.60 -10.11 -4.03
CA CYS A 68 4.99 -10.75 -5.19
C CYS A 68 5.09 -9.94 -6.48
N LEU A 69 5.26 -8.61 -6.39
CA LEU A 69 5.35 -7.73 -7.55
C LEU A 69 6.77 -7.65 -8.14
N GLY A 70 7.80 -7.92 -7.33
CA GLY A 70 9.20 -7.81 -7.75
C GLY A 70 9.78 -9.11 -8.32
N GLY A 71 9.89 -9.24 -9.65
CA GLY A 71 10.50 -10.37 -10.34
C GLY A 71 12.02 -10.20 -10.57
N LYS A 72 12.68 -11.23 -11.13
CA LYS A 72 14.15 -11.25 -11.35
C LYS A 72 14.66 -10.17 -12.31
N ASP A 73 13.84 -9.75 -13.25
CA ASP A 73 14.22 -8.77 -14.28
C ASP A 73 13.70 -7.37 -13.92
N ASP A 74 13.25 -7.19 -12.68
CA ASP A 74 12.65 -5.96 -12.20
C ASP A 74 13.57 -5.26 -11.17
N VAL A 75 13.29 -3.98 -10.93
CA VAL A 75 13.99 -3.18 -9.92
C VAL A 75 12.99 -2.40 -9.07
N ILE A 76 13.24 -2.38 -7.76
CA ILE A 76 12.48 -1.60 -6.79
C ILE A 76 13.33 -0.44 -6.31
N PHE A 77 12.78 0.78 -6.41
CA PHE A 77 13.37 1.99 -5.83
C PHE A 77 12.65 2.29 -4.52
N THR A 78 13.39 2.37 -3.43
CA THR A 78 12.84 2.60 -2.10
C THR A 78 13.56 3.76 -1.41
N ASP A 79 12.80 4.64 -0.77
CA ASP A 79 13.37 5.70 0.06
C ASP A 79 14.09 5.10 1.27
N ARG A 80 15.19 5.72 1.72
CA ARG A 80 16.00 5.23 2.84
C ARG A 80 15.27 5.26 4.18
N GLU A 81 14.29 6.14 4.33
CA GLU A 81 13.52 6.32 5.56
C GLU A 81 12.18 5.58 5.56
N ASN A 82 11.93 4.76 4.53
CA ASN A 82 10.75 3.91 4.45
C ASN A 82 10.65 2.96 5.65
N HIS A 83 9.42 2.66 6.02
CA HIS A 83 9.10 1.74 7.11
C HIS A 83 9.75 0.35 6.92
N ALA A 84 10.12 -0.29 8.04
CA ALA A 84 10.79 -1.59 8.05
C ALA A 84 10.06 -2.67 7.24
N SER A 85 8.72 -2.67 7.22
CA SER A 85 7.92 -3.63 6.44
C SER A 85 8.13 -3.51 4.94
N ILE A 86 8.34 -2.29 4.42
CA ILE A 86 8.68 -2.05 3.01
C ILE A 86 10.06 -2.64 2.71
N MET A 87 11.04 -2.39 3.59
CA MET A 87 12.39 -2.93 3.45
C MET A 87 12.41 -4.46 3.48
N ASP A 88 11.61 -5.06 4.36
CA ASP A 88 11.49 -6.52 4.45
C ASP A 88 10.76 -7.10 3.23
N GLY A 89 9.71 -6.43 2.73
CA GLY A 89 9.06 -6.78 1.46
C GLY A 89 10.04 -6.74 0.28
N CYS A 90 10.88 -5.71 0.20
CA CYS A 90 11.93 -5.62 -0.81
C CYS A 90 12.93 -6.79 -0.72
N ARG A 91 13.35 -7.17 0.49
CA ARG A 91 14.27 -8.30 0.71
C ARG A 91 13.70 -9.66 0.32
N LEU A 92 12.38 -9.82 0.44
CA LEU A 92 11.68 -11.06 0.07
C LEU A 92 11.39 -11.16 -1.43
N SER A 93 11.47 -10.05 -2.17
CA SER A 93 11.29 -10.02 -3.62
C SER A 93 12.49 -10.63 -4.35
N TYR A 94 12.30 -10.98 -5.61
CA TYR A 94 13.39 -11.35 -6.52
C TYR A 94 13.97 -10.18 -7.28
N ALA A 95 13.42 -8.98 -7.12
CA ALA A 95 13.87 -7.78 -7.80
C ALA A 95 15.16 -7.23 -7.21
N ASP A 96 15.95 -6.54 -8.03
CA ASP A 96 17.03 -5.70 -7.52
C ASP A 96 16.46 -4.50 -6.73
N VAL A 97 17.13 -4.12 -5.65
CA VAL A 97 16.69 -3.04 -4.77
C VAL A 97 17.69 -1.88 -4.80
N LYS A 98 17.22 -0.71 -5.20
CA LYS A 98 18.00 0.53 -5.22
C LYS A 98 17.41 1.49 -4.17
N ARG A 99 18.21 1.85 -3.17
CA ARG A 99 17.80 2.79 -2.13
C ARG A 99 18.24 4.20 -2.50
N PHE A 100 17.30 5.12 -2.66
CA PHE A 100 17.60 6.53 -2.89
C PHE A 100 17.58 7.32 -1.57
N LYS A 101 18.25 8.47 -1.58
CA LYS A 101 18.28 9.37 -0.43
C LYS A 101 16.91 9.94 -0.15
N HIS A 102 16.62 10.12 1.14
CA HIS A 102 15.32 10.56 1.60
C HIS A 102 14.84 11.84 0.89
N ASN A 103 13.65 11.75 0.27
CA ASN A 103 13.00 12.83 -0.49
C ASN A 103 13.89 13.50 -1.57
N ASP A 104 14.94 12.82 -2.06
CA ASP A 104 15.86 13.35 -3.07
C ASP A 104 15.47 12.88 -4.46
N LEU A 105 14.71 13.71 -5.17
CA LEU A 105 14.26 13.41 -6.55
C LEU A 105 15.43 13.30 -7.55
N ALA A 106 16.53 14.03 -7.32
CA ALA A 106 17.69 13.96 -8.20
C ALA A 106 18.42 12.61 -8.07
N ASP A 107 18.56 12.11 -6.84
CA ASP A 107 19.11 10.78 -6.57
C ASP A 107 18.21 9.68 -7.12
N LEU A 108 16.87 9.78 -6.95
CA LEU A 108 15.90 8.87 -7.54
C LEU A 108 16.00 8.86 -9.07
N GLU A 109 16.04 10.03 -9.70
CA GLU A 109 16.16 10.15 -11.16
C GLU A 109 17.46 9.51 -11.68
N GLN A 110 18.57 9.67 -10.97
CA GLN A 110 19.83 9.02 -11.34
C GLN A 110 19.70 7.49 -11.34
N HIS A 111 19.06 6.92 -10.32
CA HIS A 111 18.79 5.49 -10.25
C HIS A 111 17.85 5.01 -11.36
N LEU A 112 16.80 5.76 -11.68
CA LEU A 112 15.88 5.45 -12.76
C LEU A 112 16.55 5.45 -14.13
N LYS A 113 17.42 6.45 -14.39
CA LYS A 113 18.23 6.51 -15.62
C LYS A 113 19.15 5.29 -15.76
N ALA A 114 19.83 4.93 -14.70
CA ALA A 114 20.69 3.74 -14.67
C ALA A 114 19.89 2.47 -14.96
N ALA A 115 18.74 2.30 -14.35
CA ALA A 115 17.87 1.13 -14.55
C ALA A 115 17.36 1.01 -16.00
N VAL A 116 17.04 2.12 -16.65
CA VAL A 116 16.68 2.10 -18.08
C VAL A 116 17.88 1.64 -18.93
N ALA A 117 19.08 2.13 -18.63
CA ALA A 117 20.30 1.75 -19.36
C ALA A 117 20.69 0.28 -19.11
N GLU A 118 20.44 -0.24 -17.91
CA GLU A 118 20.66 -1.64 -17.51
C GLU A 118 19.60 -2.59 -18.11
N GLY A 119 18.48 -2.08 -18.62
CA GLY A 119 17.46 -2.86 -19.32
C GLY A 119 16.44 -3.57 -18.43
N TYR A 120 16.24 -3.11 -17.19
CA TYR A 120 15.19 -3.65 -16.32
C TYR A 120 13.81 -3.56 -16.96
N ARG A 121 13.03 -4.64 -16.91
CA ARG A 121 11.70 -4.75 -17.50
C ARG A 121 10.65 -4.02 -16.67
N GLY A 122 10.55 -4.37 -15.39
CA GLY A 122 9.67 -3.72 -14.43
C GLY A 122 10.43 -2.76 -13.52
N LYS A 123 9.80 -1.66 -13.18
CA LYS A 123 10.33 -0.63 -12.28
C LYS A 123 9.22 -0.23 -11.32
N LEU A 124 9.47 -0.39 -10.00
CA LEU A 124 8.53 -0.02 -8.95
C LEU A 124 9.19 0.97 -8.00
N ILE A 125 8.56 2.13 -7.81
CA ILE A 125 8.94 3.10 -6.78
C ILE A 125 8.04 2.86 -5.58
N VAL A 126 8.62 2.68 -4.39
CA VAL A 126 7.89 2.45 -3.14
C VAL A 126 8.28 3.51 -2.12
N VAL A 127 7.30 4.24 -1.60
CA VAL A 127 7.49 5.29 -0.60
C VAL A 127 6.41 5.28 0.47
N ASP A 128 6.75 5.68 1.69
CA ASP A 128 5.76 6.10 2.69
C ASP A 128 5.17 7.45 2.26
N GLY A 129 3.86 7.61 2.33
CA GLY A 129 3.22 8.91 2.08
C GLY A 129 3.54 9.91 3.18
N VAL A 130 3.50 9.46 4.43
CA VAL A 130 3.98 10.18 5.62
C VAL A 130 5.04 9.33 6.31
N TYR A 131 6.25 9.84 6.44
CA TYR A 131 7.35 9.15 7.12
C TYR A 131 7.18 9.22 8.64
N SER A 132 7.02 8.06 9.27
CA SER A 132 6.57 7.95 10.67
C SER A 132 7.48 8.62 11.68
N MET A 133 8.78 8.57 11.48
CA MET A 133 9.77 9.09 12.45
C MET A 133 10.02 10.58 12.31
N MET A 134 9.93 11.10 11.10
CA MET A 134 10.21 12.52 10.79
C MET A 134 8.93 13.35 10.70
N GLY A 135 7.81 12.73 10.33
CA GLY A 135 6.51 13.39 10.17
C GLY A 135 6.40 14.23 8.89
N ASP A 136 7.37 14.13 7.99
CA ASP A 136 7.33 14.80 6.69
C ASP A 136 6.61 13.94 5.63
N LEU A 137 6.33 14.55 4.50
CA LEU A 137 5.61 13.95 3.39
C LEU A 137 6.57 13.62 2.24
N ALA A 138 6.31 12.51 1.55
CA ALA A 138 6.97 12.24 0.27
C ALA A 138 6.60 13.31 -0.76
N ASP A 139 7.53 13.73 -1.60
CA ASP A 139 7.23 14.56 -2.78
C ASP A 139 6.56 13.72 -3.88
N LEU A 140 5.30 13.34 -3.65
CA LEU A 140 4.54 12.51 -4.58
C LEU A 140 4.40 13.13 -5.98
N PRO A 141 4.18 14.43 -6.15
CA PRO A 141 4.14 15.04 -7.49
C PRO A 141 5.44 14.80 -8.27
N GLY A 142 6.59 15.03 -7.65
CA GLY A 142 7.90 14.79 -8.26
C GLY A 142 8.14 13.30 -8.52
N ILE A 143 7.83 12.43 -7.57
CA ILE A 143 7.96 10.98 -7.70
C ILE A 143 7.09 10.44 -8.84
N CYS A 144 5.82 10.84 -8.91
CA CYS A 144 4.91 10.42 -9.97
C CYS A 144 5.36 10.91 -11.36
N ALA A 145 5.85 12.16 -11.45
CA ALA A 145 6.40 12.69 -12.70
C ALA A 145 7.62 11.90 -13.18
N LEU A 146 8.51 11.49 -12.28
CA LEU A 146 9.63 10.62 -12.60
C LEU A 146 9.15 9.21 -12.98
N GLY A 147 8.20 8.65 -12.23
CA GLY A 147 7.58 7.36 -12.56
C GLY A 147 7.04 7.33 -13.98
N GLN A 148 6.26 8.32 -14.36
CA GLN A 148 5.71 8.45 -15.71
C GLN A 148 6.81 8.58 -16.77
N ARG A 149 7.83 9.43 -16.50
CA ARG A 149 8.94 9.68 -17.45
C ARG A 149 9.77 8.42 -17.74
N TYR A 150 10.02 7.59 -16.72
CA TYR A 150 10.89 6.41 -16.83
C TYR A 150 10.13 5.07 -16.89
N GLY A 151 8.79 5.12 -16.98
CA GLY A 151 7.95 3.93 -17.06
C GLY A 151 8.01 3.08 -15.79
N ALA A 152 8.10 3.73 -14.61
CA ALA A 152 8.03 3.10 -13.31
C ALA A 152 6.63 3.24 -12.70
N ARG A 153 6.16 2.19 -12.02
CA ARG A 153 4.93 2.21 -11.23
C ARG A 153 5.20 2.79 -9.83
N VAL A 154 4.20 3.39 -9.24
CA VAL A 154 4.31 4.05 -7.92
C VAL A 154 3.38 3.37 -6.92
N LEU A 155 3.96 2.85 -5.84
CA LEU A 155 3.26 2.34 -4.67
C LEU A 155 3.48 3.30 -3.51
N VAL A 156 2.39 3.76 -2.88
CA VAL A 156 2.43 4.64 -1.70
C VAL A 156 1.86 3.92 -0.49
N ASP A 157 2.62 3.86 0.59
CA ASP A 157 2.13 3.44 1.90
C ASP A 157 1.49 4.63 2.62
N GLU A 158 0.16 4.63 2.67
CA GLU A 158 -0.67 5.66 3.30
C GLU A 158 -1.01 5.34 4.77
N ALA A 159 -0.30 4.43 5.41
CA ALA A 159 -0.61 3.96 6.77
C ALA A 159 -0.71 5.08 7.80
N HIS A 160 0.03 6.17 7.64
CA HIS A 160 -0.01 7.35 8.52
C HIS A 160 -0.93 8.46 8.01
N ALA A 161 -1.43 8.38 6.78
CA ALA A 161 -2.17 9.45 6.12
C ALA A 161 -3.64 9.13 5.87
N VAL A 162 -3.98 7.88 5.58
CA VAL A 162 -5.38 7.48 5.33
C VAL A 162 -6.25 7.73 6.57
N GLY A 163 -7.39 8.37 6.37
CA GLY A 163 -8.27 8.84 7.44
C GLY A 163 -7.82 10.14 8.12
N VAL A 164 -6.71 10.77 7.65
CA VAL A 164 -6.11 11.96 8.26
C VAL A 164 -5.89 13.08 7.23
N LEU A 165 -5.19 12.79 6.14
CA LEU A 165 -4.85 13.76 5.10
C LEU A 165 -5.78 13.67 3.90
N GLY A 166 -5.84 14.76 3.15
CA GLY A 166 -6.72 14.92 2.01
C GLY A 166 -8.12 15.46 2.39
N LYS A 167 -8.82 16.02 1.42
CA LYS A 167 -10.15 16.60 1.62
C LYS A 167 -11.18 15.57 2.10
N HIS A 168 -11.04 14.33 1.66
CA HIS A 168 -11.92 13.21 2.01
C HIS A 168 -11.24 12.18 2.92
N GLY A 169 -9.99 12.43 3.35
CA GLY A 169 -9.21 11.52 4.18
C GLY A 169 -8.60 10.34 3.42
N ARG A 170 -8.37 10.48 2.11
CA ARG A 170 -7.83 9.39 1.28
C ARG A 170 -6.31 9.27 1.33
N GLY A 171 -5.63 10.20 1.97
CA GLY A 171 -4.20 10.16 2.19
C GLY A 171 -3.42 11.27 1.49
N THR A 172 -2.10 11.08 1.38
CA THR A 172 -1.16 12.05 0.80
C THR A 172 -1.35 12.23 -0.70
N ALA A 173 -1.69 11.18 -1.43
CA ALA A 173 -1.97 11.28 -2.86
C ALA A 173 -3.14 12.23 -3.15
N GLU A 174 -4.23 12.15 -2.37
CA GLU A 174 -5.33 13.10 -2.43
C GLU A 174 -4.90 14.51 -2.01
N HIS A 175 -4.16 14.61 -0.90
CA HIS A 175 -3.69 15.88 -0.36
C HIS A 175 -2.88 16.68 -1.39
N MET A 176 -2.09 15.98 -2.20
CA MET A 176 -1.22 16.57 -3.23
C MET A 176 -1.84 16.60 -4.63
N GLY A 177 -3.07 16.07 -4.81
CA GLY A 177 -3.76 16.09 -6.10
C GLY A 177 -3.17 15.15 -7.17
N VAL A 178 -2.52 14.08 -6.74
CA VAL A 178 -1.85 13.11 -7.65
C VAL A 178 -2.46 11.69 -7.56
N GLU A 179 -3.68 11.55 -7.04
CA GLU A 179 -4.34 10.25 -6.87
C GLU A 179 -4.32 9.38 -8.14
N ALA A 180 -4.58 9.99 -9.30
CA ALA A 180 -4.63 9.29 -10.58
C ALA A 180 -3.24 8.83 -11.10
N GLN A 181 -2.16 9.27 -10.48
CA GLN A 181 -0.79 8.97 -10.88
C GLN A 181 -0.12 7.91 -9.98
N VAL A 182 -0.77 7.56 -8.86
CA VAL A 182 -0.32 6.49 -7.96
C VAL A 182 -0.98 5.19 -8.41
N ASP A 183 -0.20 4.15 -8.65
CA ASP A 183 -0.72 2.85 -9.14
C ASP A 183 -1.30 1.99 -8.01
N LEU A 184 -0.62 1.96 -6.86
CA LEU A 184 -1.04 1.17 -5.70
C LEU A 184 -1.01 1.98 -4.42
N ILE A 185 -2.05 1.83 -3.62
CA ILE A 185 -2.16 2.38 -2.26
C ILE A 185 -2.15 1.23 -1.27
N VAL A 186 -1.21 1.26 -0.33
CA VAL A 186 -1.21 0.38 0.84
C VAL A 186 -1.62 1.19 2.06
N GLY A 187 -2.29 0.56 3.01
CA GLY A 187 -2.67 1.20 4.25
C GLY A 187 -2.89 0.21 5.39
N THR A 188 -3.20 0.74 6.56
CA THR A 188 -3.46 -0.05 7.76
C THR A 188 -4.72 0.41 8.49
N PHE A 189 -5.39 -0.54 9.16
CA PHE A 189 -6.50 -0.22 10.07
C PHE A 189 -6.04 0.05 11.50
N SER A 190 -4.76 -0.21 11.82
CA SER A 190 -4.26 -0.17 13.20
C SER A 190 -3.95 1.23 13.72
N LYS A 191 -4.09 2.28 12.91
CA LYS A 191 -3.81 3.67 13.27
C LYS A 191 -5.09 4.50 13.31
N SER A 192 -5.40 5.30 12.27
CA SER A 192 -6.58 6.18 12.22
C SER A 192 -7.90 5.44 12.40
N PHE A 193 -8.02 4.24 11.85
CA PHE A 193 -9.23 3.41 11.93
C PHE A 193 -9.39 2.64 13.25
N ALA A 194 -8.39 2.66 14.14
CA ALA A 194 -8.43 2.03 15.46
C ALA A 194 -8.87 0.55 15.48
N SER A 195 -8.40 -0.22 14.49
CA SER A 195 -8.74 -1.63 14.32
C SER A 195 -7.47 -2.47 14.09
N LEU A 196 -7.60 -3.63 13.47
CA LEU A 196 -6.48 -4.49 13.08
C LEU A 196 -6.59 -4.85 11.62
N GLY A 197 -5.44 -4.99 10.95
CA GLY A 197 -5.38 -5.37 9.55
C GLY A 197 -4.67 -4.33 8.69
N GLY A 198 -4.58 -4.66 7.41
CA GLY A 198 -4.08 -3.78 6.38
C GLY A 198 -4.82 -4.01 5.07
N PHE A 199 -4.51 -3.24 4.06
CA PHE A 199 -5.12 -3.35 2.76
C PHE A 199 -4.19 -2.84 1.66
N VAL A 200 -4.43 -3.31 0.44
CA VAL A 200 -3.91 -2.72 -0.79
C VAL A 200 -5.08 -2.40 -1.71
N ALA A 201 -4.98 -1.30 -2.47
CA ALA A 201 -5.99 -0.90 -3.45
C ALA A 201 -5.31 -0.41 -4.74
N GLY A 202 -5.91 -0.71 -5.89
CA GLY A 202 -5.41 -0.38 -7.22
C GLY A 202 -6.31 -0.91 -8.32
N ASP A 203 -5.74 -1.13 -9.51
CA ASP A 203 -6.41 -1.71 -10.65
C ASP A 203 -6.81 -3.17 -10.38
N GLU A 204 -7.97 -3.59 -10.87
CA GLU A 204 -8.54 -4.92 -10.58
C GLU A 204 -7.61 -6.07 -10.95
N GLU A 205 -6.96 -6.00 -12.12
CA GLU A 205 -6.04 -7.04 -12.59
C GLU A 205 -4.82 -7.20 -11.67
N VAL A 206 -4.29 -6.08 -11.17
CA VAL A 206 -3.14 -6.08 -10.25
C VAL A 206 -3.55 -6.63 -8.88
N ILE A 207 -4.71 -6.21 -8.36
CA ILE A 207 -5.24 -6.72 -7.09
C ILE A 207 -5.56 -8.21 -7.20
N HIS A 208 -6.10 -8.66 -8.33
CA HIS A 208 -6.32 -10.09 -8.60
C HIS A 208 -5.00 -10.89 -8.60
N PHE A 209 -3.95 -10.36 -9.24
CA PHE A 209 -2.62 -10.98 -9.20
C PHE A 209 -2.09 -11.08 -7.76
N ILE A 210 -2.12 -9.97 -7.01
CA ILE A 210 -1.67 -9.94 -5.60
C ILE A 210 -2.43 -10.97 -4.76
N LYS A 211 -3.74 -11.09 -4.93
CA LYS A 211 -4.58 -12.06 -4.20
C LYS A 211 -4.10 -13.51 -4.34
N HIS A 212 -3.45 -13.84 -5.45
CA HIS A 212 -3.01 -15.21 -5.75
C HIS A 212 -1.53 -15.47 -5.45
N HIS A 213 -0.74 -14.41 -5.18
CA HIS A 213 0.72 -14.52 -5.07
C HIS A 213 1.30 -13.92 -3.78
N ALA A 214 0.52 -13.16 -3.01
CA ALA A 214 0.95 -12.54 -1.75
C ALA A 214 0.70 -13.42 -0.53
#